data_65a00c7a8fd42e5a5ed5705cb264c92d
#
_entry.id   65a00c7a8fd42e5a5ed5705cb264c92d
#
_cell.length_a   1.000
_cell.length_b   1.000
_cell.length_c   1.000
_cell.angle_alpha   90.00
_cell.angle_beta   90.00
_cell.angle_gamma   90.00
#
_symmetry.space_group_name_H-M   'P 1'
#
loop_
_entity.id
_entity.type
_entity.pdbx_description
1 polymer ?
#
loop_
_entity_poly.entity_id
_entity_poly.type
_entity_poly.pdbx_seq_one_letter_code
_entity_poly.pdbx_strand_id
1 'polypeptide(L)'
;MAWYDEAVFYHIYPLGLTGAPKENSYGEPVHRLNTLIPWISHIREIGCNAIYIGPLFESVGHGYETTDYKKLDSRLGTNEDLKNFVAECHKQGLRVIFDGVFNHTGRDFFAFQDIRQNRENSQYKDWYCNVNFWGNNSFNDGFSYDNWGGHDLLVKLNQRNPVVKDYICDVIRFWVSEFDVDGIRLDAADVMDFEYMKALRHVANEVKPDFWLMGEVIHGNYSRWANEGTLHSVTNYMLHKALYSAHNDHNYFEIAHTITYVGGMVGKNLNLYTFVDNHDVERIYTKLKNKAHFVPVHVMLYTLPGIPSLYYGSEFGIEGRKERFSDDSLRPALNYEEYKDAVKNNECTKLIAALGKIRQNTPILMYGEYKQLELQTTHFAYARMMDGKSVITTVNNADNAVSMNVAAGNSAEYVGALTGQRVSVNGGRIQVTVPANFGEIWIPAEIYSDSIAPIQTVEIKKAPQPVKVEAVKPVEVPKPVEVPKQETKPEPPKVQPVKVEAKPEPKVEVKPEKVTVDWNKSYEDMTIEELQEVILEKMRKNGPVTDYMLGTVRENTHKGSLINWARSFR
;
A
#
# COMPACT_ATOMS: atom_id res chain seq x y z
N MET A 1 -19.71 -2.96 -16.81
CA MET A 1 -19.20 -2.40 -15.56
C MET A 1 -18.64 -3.56 -14.76
N ALA A 2 -17.38 -3.50 -14.41
CA ALA A 2 -16.74 -4.56 -13.67
C ALA A 2 -16.90 -4.33 -12.15
N TRP A 3 -16.88 -5.39 -11.35
CA TRP A 3 -17.08 -5.30 -9.90
C TRP A 3 -16.07 -4.37 -9.20
N TYR A 4 -14.87 -4.27 -9.73
CA TYR A 4 -13.81 -3.44 -9.15
C TYR A 4 -14.02 -1.92 -9.35
N ASP A 5 -14.87 -1.50 -10.30
CA ASP A 5 -15.25 -0.09 -10.44
C ASP A 5 -16.08 0.39 -9.24
N GLU A 6 -16.79 -0.52 -8.58
CA GLU A 6 -17.62 -0.26 -7.40
C GLU A 6 -16.92 -0.61 -6.09
N ALA A 7 -15.68 -1.10 -6.14
CA ALA A 7 -14.99 -1.58 -4.97
C ALA A 7 -14.59 -0.45 -4.01
N VAL A 8 -14.73 -0.78 -2.73
CA VAL A 8 -14.07 -0.14 -1.60
C VAL A 8 -13.27 -1.23 -0.90
N PHE A 9 -11.95 -1.15 -1.02
CA PHE A 9 -11.08 -2.20 -0.52
C PHE A 9 -10.78 -2.04 0.97
N TYR A 10 -10.65 -3.17 1.65
CA TYR A 10 -9.99 -3.28 2.95
C TYR A 10 -8.69 -4.06 2.76
N HIS A 11 -7.57 -3.42 3.02
CA HIS A 11 -6.25 -3.99 2.81
C HIS A 11 -5.73 -4.63 4.10
N ILE A 12 -5.40 -5.91 4.06
CA ILE A 12 -4.90 -6.70 5.19
C ILE A 12 -3.48 -7.18 4.91
N TYR A 13 -2.54 -6.89 5.82
CA TYR A 13 -1.25 -7.56 5.92
C TYR A 13 -1.39 -8.68 6.96
N PRO A 14 -1.59 -9.95 6.54
CA PRO A 14 -2.10 -10.99 7.43
C PRO A 14 -1.09 -11.43 8.49
N LEU A 15 0.20 -11.50 8.19
CA LEU A 15 1.24 -11.85 9.17
C LEU A 15 1.26 -10.86 10.33
N GLY A 16 1.10 -9.55 10.04
CA GLY A 16 1.00 -8.52 11.08
C GLY A 16 -0.30 -8.64 11.86
N LEU A 17 -1.45 -8.50 11.19
CA LEU A 17 -2.77 -8.45 11.84
C LEU A 17 -3.01 -9.64 12.77
N THR A 18 -2.56 -10.84 12.39
CA THR A 18 -2.72 -12.07 13.19
C THR A 18 -1.63 -12.28 14.24
N GLY A 19 -0.63 -11.40 14.33
CA GLY A 19 0.50 -11.56 15.26
C GLY A 19 1.37 -12.78 14.98
N ALA A 20 1.55 -13.11 13.70
CA ALA A 20 2.42 -14.22 13.30
C ALA A 20 3.89 -13.95 13.67
N PRO A 21 4.69 -14.97 13.98
CA PRO A 21 6.14 -14.82 14.19
C PRO A 21 6.83 -14.17 12.99
N LYS A 22 7.86 -13.34 13.23
CA LYS A 22 8.59 -12.67 12.16
C LYS A 22 9.31 -13.64 11.22
N GLU A 23 9.92 -14.68 11.77
CA GLU A 23 10.59 -15.73 11.01
C GLU A 23 9.73 -16.98 10.93
N ASN A 24 9.74 -17.62 9.77
CA ASN A 24 9.05 -18.87 9.54
C ASN A 24 9.95 -20.04 9.97
N SER A 25 9.46 -20.84 10.89
CA SER A 25 10.15 -22.08 11.31
C SER A 25 9.88 -23.26 10.41
N TYR A 26 8.97 -23.11 9.42
CA TYR A 26 8.47 -24.20 8.56
C TYR A 26 7.92 -25.40 9.36
N GLY A 27 7.42 -25.13 10.56
CA GLY A 27 6.82 -26.13 11.46
C GLY A 27 5.39 -26.49 11.09
N GLU A 28 4.72 -27.17 12.02
CA GLU A 28 3.29 -27.50 11.87
C GLU A 28 2.45 -26.21 11.71
N PRO A 29 1.45 -26.22 10.81
CA PRO A 29 0.63 -25.04 10.56
C PRO A 29 -0.11 -24.55 11.81
N VAL A 30 -0.13 -23.24 11.98
CA VAL A 30 -0.88 -22.59 13.07
C VAL A 30 -2.02 -21.78 12.45
N HIS A 31 -3.26 -22.17 12.68
CA HIS A 31 -4.48 -21.66 12.03
C HIS A 31 -4.84 -20.21 12.40
N ARG A 32 -3.86 -19.27 12.28
CA ARG A 32 -4.06 -17.84 12.63
C ARG A 32 -5.01 -17.15 11.67
N LEU A 33 -5.06 -17.56 10.40
CA LEU A 33 -5.96 -16.96 9.41
C LEU A 33 -7.43 -17.02 9.86
N ASN A 34 -7.82 -18.05 10.63
CA ASN A 34 -9.16 -18.20 11.15
C ASN A 34 -9.56 -17.08 12.15
N THR A 35 -8.57 -16.40 12.75
CA THR A 35 -8.84 -15.23 13.60
C THR A 35 -9.34 -14.02 12.82
N LEU A 36 -9.21 -14.04 11.48
CA LEU A 36 -9.71 -12.98 10.60
C LEU A 36 -11.19 -13.15 10.23
N ILE A 37 -11.80 -14.31 10.46
CA ILE A 37 -13.22 -14.55 10.13
C ILE A 37 -14.15 -13.53 10.81
N PRO A 38 -14.01 -13.18 12.10
CA PRO A 38 -14.85 -12.16 12.73
C PRO A 38 -14.71 -10.76 12.11
N TRP A 39 -13.53 -10.44 11.53
CA TRP A 39 -13.29 -9.15 10.89
C TRP A 39 -14.14 -8.93 9.63
N ILE A 40 -14.61 -10.00 8.97
CA ILE A 40 -15.40 -9.91 7.74
C ILE A 40 -16.67 -9.08 7.98
N SER A 41 -17.34 -9.28 9.12
CA SER A 41 -18.54 -8.49 9.46
C SER A 41 -18.22 -7.01 9.71
N HIS A 42 -17.10 -6.71 10.38
CA HIS A 42 -16.63 -5.34 10.58
C HIS A 42 -16.31 -4.66 9.24
N ILE A 43 -15.58 -5.35 8.37
CA ILE A 43 -15.22 -4.86 7.03
C ILE A 43 -16.48 -4.48 6.23
N ARG A 44 -17.52 -5.30 6.31
CA ARG A 44 -18.84 -5.01 5.70
C ARG A 44 -19.54 -3.82 6.36
N GLU A 45 -19.51 -3.74 7.69
CA GLU A 45 -20.15 -2.69 8.47
C GLU A 45 -19.58 -1.30 8.15
N ILE A 46 -18.27 -1.20 7.95
CA ILE A 46 -17.61 0.05 7.55
C ILE A 46 -17.73 0.37 6.06
N GLY A 47 -18.49 -0.44 5.30
CA GLY A 47 -18.84 -0.19 3.91
C GLY A 47 -17.78 -0.62 2.90
N CYS A 48 -16.86 -1.50 3.24
CA CYS A 48 -15.99 -2.17 2.29
C CYS A 48 -16.73 -3.37 1.64
N ASN A 49 -16.45 -3.62 0.36
CA ASN A 49 -17.02 -4.73 -0.41
C ASN A 49 -15.94 -5.56 -1.13
N ALA A 50 -14.68 -5.26 -0.90
CA ALA A 50 -13.55 -6.02 -1.40
C ALA A 50 -12.42 -6.07 -0.37
N ILE A 51 -11.65 -7.16 -0.36
CA ILE A 51 -10.46 -7.34 0.47
C ILE A 51 -9.25 -7.51 -0.46
N TYR A 52 -8.19 -6.75 -0.18
CA TYR A 52 -6.85 -7.06 -0.63
C TYR A 52 -6.10 -7.68 0.57
N ILE A 53 -5.65 -8.91 0.45
CA ILE A 53 -4.94 -9.63 1.50
C ILE A 53 -3.63 -10.21 0.97
N GLY A 54 -2.55 -9.93 1.66
CA GLY A 54 -1.22 -10.48 1.34
C GLY A 54 -0.07 -9.72 1.97
N PRO A 55 1.13 -10.32 1.80
CA PRO A 55 1.42 -11.63 1.18
C PRO A 55 0.91 -12.80 2.04
N LEU A 56 0.54 -13.92 1.38
CA LEU A 56 -0.14 -15.05 2.02
C LEU A 56 0.67 -16.36 1.99
N PHE A 57 1.51 -16.53 0.96
CA PHE A 57 2.11 -17.82 0.65
C PHE A 57 3.41 -18.05 1.39
N GLU A 58 3.82 -19.32 1.51
CA GLU A 58 4.98 -19.75 2.29
C GLU A 58 6.21 -18.88 1.99
N SER A 59 6.80 -18.33 3.03
CA SER A 59 7.88 -17.35 2.93
C SER A 59 8.85 -17.46 4.10
N VAL A 60 10.02 -16.81 3.98
CA VAL A 60 11.06 -16.84 5.03
C VAL A 60 10.69 -15.96 6.22
N GLY A 61 10.27 -14.72 5.95
CA GLY A 61 10.11 -13.69 6.97
C GLY A 61 8.89 -12.81 6.75
N HIS A 62 9.05 -11.67 6.10
CA HIS A 62 7.97 -10.68 5.95
C HIS A 62 6.93 -11.00 4.86
N GLY A 63 7.02 -12.17 4.21
CA GLY A 63 6.03 -12.62 3.25
C GLY A 63 6.42 -12.40 1.79
N TYR A 64 7.33 -11.50 1.50
CA TYR A 64 7.80 -11.21 0.14
C TYR A 64 8.96 -12.10 -0.32
N GLU A 65 9.55 -12.89 0.57
CA GLU A 65 10.53 -13.94 0.24
C GLU A 65 9.84 -15.28 0.00
N THR A 66 8.98 -15.35 -1.02
CA THR A 66 8.15 -16.52 -1.31
C THR A 66 8.98 -17.76 -1.58
N THR A 67 8.66 -18.86 -0.88
CA THR A 67 9.32 -20.15 -1.02
C THR A 67 8.42 -21.22 -1.65
N ASP A 68 7.10 -21.05 -1.58
CA ASP A 68 6.11 -21.86 -2.28
C ASP A 68 4.84 -21.03 -2.57
N TYR A 69 4.52 -20.84 -3.85
CA TYR A 69 3.33 -20.08 -4.27
C TYR A 69 2.00 -20.85 -4.13
N LYS A 70 2.04 -22.14 -3.87
CA LYS A 70 0.85 -23.02 -3.83
C LYS A 70 0.50 -23.49 -2.41
N LYS A 71 1.28 -23.08 -1.43
CA LYS A 71 1.09 -23.41 -0.02
C LYS A 71 0.91 -22.14 0.80
N LEU A 72 -0.20 -22.06 1.56
CA LEU A 72 -0.38 -21.00 2.54
C LEU A 72 0.78 -21.00 3.54
N ASP A 73 1.26 -19.83 3.95
CA ASP A 73 2.31 -19.72 4.95
C ASP A 73 1.91 -20.46 6.24
N SER A 74 2.77 -21.37 6.70
CA SER A 74 2.51 -22.23 7.86
C SER A 74 2.25 -21.44 9.16
N ARG A 75 2.71 -20.20 9.21
CA ARG A 75 2.38 -19.27 10.32
C ARG A 75 0.93 -18.80 10.28
N LEU A 76 0.25 -18.86 9.13
CA LEU A 76 -1.15 -18.47 8.94
C LEU A 76 -2.11 -19.66 8.97
N GLY A 77 -1.67 -20.84 8.55
CA GLY A 77 -2.52 -22.03 8.52
C GLY A 77 -2.25 -22.96 7.35
N THR A 78 -3.33 -23.54 6.83
CA THR A 78 -3.33 -24.47 5.69
C THR A 78 -4.09 -23.88 4.51
N ASN A 79 -3.95 -24.49 3.33
CA ASN A 79 -4.74 -24.11 2.15
C ASN A 79 -6.25 -24.20 2.41
N GLU A 80 -6.69 -25.14 3.24
CA GLU A 80 -8.10 -25.26 3.61
C GLU A 80 -8.59 -24.04 4.45
N ASP A 81 -7.75 -23.50 5.34
CA ASP A 81 -8.08 -22.27 6.06
C ASP A 81 -8.25 -21.10 5.09
N LEU A 82 -7.37 -20.96 4.08
CA LEU A 82 -7.47 -19.90 3.08
C LEU A 82 -8.72 -20.05 2.21
N LYS A 83 -9.02 -21.27 1.76
CA LYS A 83 -10.23 -21.59 1.00
C LYS A 83 -11.50 -21.23 1.79
N ASN A 84 -11.55 -21.60 3.05
CA ASN A 84 -12.67 -21.30 3.95
C ASN A 84 -12.80 -19.78 4.19
N PHE A 85 -11.69 -19.07 4.35
CA PHE A 85 -11.70 -17.61 4.50
C PHE A 85 -12.27 -16.92 3.25
N VAL A 86 -11.82 -17.28 2.05
CA VAL A 86 -12.33 -16.70 0.80
C VAL A 86 -13.81 -17.04 0.61
N ALA A 87 -14.20 -18.29 0.87
CA ALA A 87 -15.60 -18.72 0.78
C ALA A 87 -16.52 -17.92 1.73
N GLU A 88 -16.06 -17.66 2.97
CA GLU A 88 -16.83 -16.85 3.93
C GLU A 88 -16.90 -15.38 3.48
N CYS A 89 -15.83 -14.81 2.90
CA CYS A 89 -15.86 -13.49 2.29
C CYS A 89 -16.91 -13.41 1.17
N HIS A 90 -16.91 -14.36 0.23
CA HIS A 90 -17.86 -14.42 -0.87
C HIS A 90 -19.30 -14.56 -0.37
N LYS A 91 -19.54 -15.42 0.62
CA LYS A 91 -20.87 -15.59 1.24
C LYS A 91 -21.40 -14.27 1.82
N GLN A 92 -20.52 -13.40 2.32
CA GLN A 92 -20.86 -12.08 2.83
C GLN A 92 -20.80 -10.98 1.75
N GLY A 93 -20.60 -11.34 0.48
CA GLY A 93 -20.60 -10.42 -0.66
C GLY A 93 -19.33 -9.58 -0.77
N LEU A 94 -18.20 -10.05 -0.22
CA LEU A 94 -16.88 -9.45 -0.39
C LEU A 94 -16.12 -10.14 -1.52
N ARG A 95 -15.50 -9.36 -2.41
CA ARG A 95 -14.49 -9.85 -3.34
C ARG A 95 -13.13 -9.93 -2.66
N VAL A 96 -12.28 -10.85 -3.10
CA VAL A 96 -10.96 -11.07 -2.50
C VAL A 96 -9.87 -11.06 -3.57
N ILE A 97 -8.83 -10.25 -3.37
CA ILE A 97 -7.62 -10.29 -4.20
C ILE A 97 -6.40 -10.64 -3.35
N PHE A 98 -5.45 -11.37 -3.94
CA PHE A 98 -4.20 -11.77 -3.29
C PHE A 98 -3.02 -10.91 -3.73
N ASP A 99 -1.95 -10.95 -2.95
CA ASP A 99 -0.66 -10.37 -3.33
C ASP A 99 0.15 -11.36 -4.16
N GLY A 100 0.49 -10.98 -5.38
CA GLY A 100 1.29 -11.75 -6.31
C GLY A 100 2.74 -11.26 -6.34
N VAL A 101 3.61 -11.91 -5.57
CA VAL A 101 5.04 -11.63 -5.52
C VAL A 101 5.73 -12.35 -6.68
N PHE A 102 5.55 -11.86 -7.91
CA PHE A 102 5.99 -12.55 -9.13
C PHE A 102 7.24 -11.97 -9.79
N ASN A 103 7.80 -10.90 -9.21
CA ASN A 103 9.07 -10.34 -9.67
C ASN A 103 10.28 -11.14 -9.18
N HIS A 104 10.21 -11.75 -8.01
CA HIS A 104 11.32 -12.43 -7.33
C HIS A 104 10.80 -13.57 -6.45
N THR A 105 11.70 -14.43 -5.98
CA THR A 105 11.41 -15.46 -4.97
C THR A 105 12.34 -15.30 -3.78
N GLY A 106 12.00 -15.96 -2.68
CA GLY A 106 12.93 -16.21 -1.58
C GLY A 106 14.03 -17.21 -1.98
N ARG A 107 15.09 -17.24 -1.19
CA ARG A 107 16.24 -18.14 -1.41
C ARG A 107 15.92 -19.62 -1.14
N ASP A 108 14.86 -19.89 -0.39
CA ASP A 108 14.41 -21.26 -0.08
C ASP A 108 13.38 -21.79 -1.07
N PHE A 109 13.09 -21.03 -2.15
CA PHE A 109 12.29 -21.51 -3.27
C PHE A 109 13.00 -22.68 -3.98
N PHE A 110 12.27 -23.74 -4.35
CA PHE A 110 12.83 -25.01 -4.84
C PHE A 110 13.85 -24.83 -5.97
N ALA A 111 13.57 -23.94 -6.93
CA ALA A 111 14.45 -23.72 -8.08
C ALA A 111 15.77 -23.04 -7.68
N PHE A 112 15.73 -22.11 -6.71
CA PHE A 112 16.94 -21.48 -6.22
C PHE A 112 17.75 -22.40 -5.28
N GLN A 113 17.08 -23.23 -4.50
CA GLN A 113 17.70 -24.28 -3.70
C GLN A 113 18.50 -25.25 -4.58
N ASP A 114 17.93 -25.66 -5.73
CA ASP A 114 18.62 -26.53 -6.69
C ASP A 114 19.89 -25.83 -7.25
N ILE A 115 19.83 -24.53 -7.56
CA ILE A 115 21.02 -23.77 -8.00
C ILE A 115 22.10 -23.77 -6.91
N ARG A 116 21.72 -23.56 -5.65
CA ARG A 116 22.67 -23.58 -4.52
C ARG A 116 23.37 -24.95 -4.37
N GLN A 117 22.65 -26.04 -4.64
CA GLN A 117 23.16 -27.41 -4.52
C GLN A 117 23.94 -27.87 -5.76
N ASN A 118 23.38 -27.66 -6.94
CA ASN A 118 23.88 -28.24 -8.20
C ASN A 118 24.68 -27.26 -9.06
N ARG A 119 24.68 -25.96 -8.71
CA ARG A 119 25.46 -24.90 -9.34
C ARG A 119 25.27 -24.86 -10.87
N GLU A 120 26.35 -24.92 -11.66
CA GLU A 120 26.32 -24.91 -13.13
C GLU A 120 25.50 -26.07 -13.73
N ASN A 121 25.31 -27.15 -12.99
CA ASN A 121 24.53 -28.32 -13.41
C ASN A 121 23.03 -28.19 -13.10
N SER A 122 22.62 -27.12 -12.39
CA SER A 122 21.19 -26.89 -12.12
C SER A 122 20.40 -26.65 -13.41
N GLN A 123 19.27 -27.33 -13.54
CA GLN A 123 18.31 -27.09 -14.63
C GLN A 123 17.58 -25.73 -14.48
N TYR A 124 17.65 -25.10 -13.30
CA TYR A 124 16.95 -23.86 -12.98
C TYR A 124 17.83 -22.61 -13.06
N LYS A 125 19.10 -22.71 -13.48
CA LYS A 125 20.01 -21.55 -13.53
C LYS A 125 19.47 -20.41 -14.40
N ASP A 126 18.71 -20.70 -15.44
CA ASP A 126 18.11 -19.74 -16.34
C ASP A 126 16.75 -19.18 -15.84
N TRP A 127 16.27 -19.67 -14.69
CA TRP A 127 15.06 -19.16 -14.04
C TRP A 127 15.28 -17.81 -13.37
N TYR A 128 16.53 -17.47 -13.09
CA TYR A 128 16.92 -16.24 -12.41
C TYR A 128 17.82 -15.38 -13.30
N CYS A 129 17.79 -14.07 -13.05
CA CYS A 129 18.57 -13.12 -13.83
C CYS A 129 20.04 -13.14 -13.41
N ASN A 130 20.94 -13.14 -14.41
CA ASN A 130 22.39 -12.92 -14.26
C ASN A 130 23.09 -13.82 -13.21
N VAL A 131 22.68 -15.08 -13.12
CA VAL A 131 23.39 -16.08 -12.28
C VAL A 131 24.81 -16.24 -12.79
N ASN A 132 25.80 -15.93 -11.95
CA ASN A 132 27.23 -15.95 -12.30
C ASN A 132 28.03 -16.71 -11.24
N PHE A 133 28.52 -17.90 -11.60
CA PHE A 133 29.25 -18.79 -10.71
C PHE A 133 30.69 -18.35 -10.42
N TRP A 134 31.16 -17.26 -11.01
CA TRP A 134 32.45 -16.62 -10.73
C TRP A 134 32.30 -15.42 -9.78
N GLY A 135 31.07 -15.10 -9.36
CA GLY A 135 30.75 -14.02 -8.44
C GLY A 135 30.58 -14.49 -6.99
N ASN A 136 30.04 -13.61 -6.17
CA ASN A 136 29.60 -13.90 -4.81
C ASN A 136 28.40 -13.02 -4.42
N ASN A 137 27.75 -13.33 -3.32
CA ASN A 137 26.63 -12.59 -2.75
C ASN A 137 26.82 -12.40 -1.24
N SER A 138 25.94 -11.69 -0.57
CA SER A 138 26.03 -11.40 0.87
C SER A 138 25.96 -12.65 1.77
N PHE A 139 25.49 -13.79 1.23
CA PHE A 139 25.43 -15.07 1.95
C PHE A 139 26.65 -15.97 1.70
N ASN A 140 27.64 -15.51 0.92
CA ASN A 140 28.85 -16.25 0.58
C ASN A 140 28.60 -17.59 -0.14
N ASP A 141 27.58 -17.67 -1.00
CA ASP A 141 27.29 -18.90 -1.77
C ASP A 141 28.36 -19.20 -2.85
N GLY A 142 29.27 -18.27 -3.16
CA GLY A 142 30.27 -18.40 -4.22
C GLY A 142 29.69 -18.25 -5.63
N PHE A 143 28.56 -17.58 -5.77
CA PHE A 143 27.98 -17.08 -7.03
C PHE A 143 27.17 -15.82 -6.79
N SER A 144 26.93 -15.02 -7.82
CA SER A 144 26.09 -13.83 -7.79
C SER A 144 24.86 -13.98 -8.67
N TYR A 145 23.87 -13.16 -8.45
CA TYR A 145 22.61 -13.09 -9.18
C TYR A 145 21.98 -11.71 -9.03
N ASP A 146 21.03 -11.37 -9.90
CA ASP A 146 20.23 -10.16 -9.71
C ASP A 146 19.20 -10.37 -8.58
N ASN A 147 18.98 -9.29 -7.83
CA ASN A 147 18.00 -9.23 -6.75
C ASN A 147 17.07 -8.01 -6.91
N TRP A 148 16.04 -7.94 -6.11
CA TRP A 148 15.21 -6.75 -6.01
C TRP A 148 15.74 -5.80 -4.92
N GLY A 149 15.91 -4.52 -5.28
CA GLY A 149 16.25 -3.46 -4.33
C GLY A 149 17.62 -3.58 -3.63
N GLY A 150 18.54 -4.43 -4.11
CA GLY A 150 19.82 -4.71 -3.47
C GLY A 150 19.73 -5.75 -2.35
N HIS A 151 18.61 -6.44 -2.21
CA HIS A 151 18.39 -7.46 -1.18
C HIS A 151 18.56 -8.87 -1.74
N ASP A 152 19.66 -9.53 -1.40
CA ASP A 152 19.97 -10.90 -1.86
C ASP A 152 18.95 -11.96 -1.40
N LEU A 153 18.09 -11.65 -0.41
CA LEU A 153 16.95 -12.50 -0.03
C LEU A 153 15.86 -12.55 -1.10
N LEU A 154 15.80 -11.55 -2.01
CA LEU A 154 14.75 -11.37 -3.00
C LEU A 154 15.32 -11.63 -4.40
N VAL A 155 15.43 -12.89 -4.77
CA VAL A 155 16.15 -13.35 -5.97
C VAL A 155 15.30 -13.10 -7.23
N LYS A 156 15.78 -12.24 -8.15
CA LYS A 156 15.02 -11.79 -9.31
C LYS A 156 14.79 -12.91 -10.33
N LEU A 157 13.51 -13.20 -10.61
CA LEU A 157 13.10 -14.14 -11.63
C LEU A 157 13.42 -13.64 -13.05
N ASN A 158 13.87 -14.54 -13.91
CA ASN A 158 14.01 -14.27 -15.34
C ASN A 158 12.63 -14.37 -16.03
N GLN A 159 11.89 -13.28 -16.01
CA GLN A 159 10.53 -13.18 -16.55
C GLN A 159 10.46 -13.38 -18.07
N ARG A 160 11.60 -13.34 -18.79
CA ARG A 160 11.70 -13.64 -20.23
C ARG A 160 11.86 -15.12 -20.51
N ASN A 161 12.19 -15.92 -19.49
CA ASN A 161 12.22 -17.37 -19.63
C ASN A 161 10.77 -17.91 -19.75
N PRO A 162 10.42 -18.60 -20.85
CA PRO A 162 9.05 -19.10 -21.05
C PRO A 162 8.62 -20.07 -19.96
N VAL A 163 9.53 -20.89 -19.42
CA VAL A 163 9.22 -21.87 -18.37
C VAL A 163 8.85 -21.17 -17.06
N VAL A 164 9.55 -20.07 -16.69
CA VAL A 164 9.21 -19.24 -15.54
C VAL A 164 7.84 -18.61 -15.72
N LYS A 165 7.60 -18.04 -16.91
CA LYS A 165 6.32 -17.43 -17.26
C LYS A 165 5.18 -18.42 -17.15
N ASP A 166 5.33 -19.62 -17.74
CA ASP A 166 4.31 -20.66 -17.72
C ASP A 166 4.05 -21.16 -16.29
N TYR A 167 5.11 -21.32 -15.49
CA TYR A 167 4.99 -21.68 -14.07
C TYR A 167 4.14 -20.68 -13.28
N ILE A 168 4.38 -19.37 -13.44
CA ILE A 168 3.61 -18.35 -12.73
C ILE A 168 2.17 -18.25 -13.27
N CYS A 169 1.98 -18.44 -14.58
CA CYS A 169 0.64 -18.56 -15.15
C CYS A 169 -0.15 -19.72 -14.52
N ASP A 170 0.51 -20.85 -14.29
CA ASP A 170 -0.10 -22.01 -13.60
C ASP A 170 -0.35 -21.76 -12.11
N VAL A 171 0.45 -20.93 -11.45
CA VAL A 171 0.17 -20.45 -10.09
C VAL A 171 -1.15 -19.67 -10.07
N ILE A 172 -1.39 -18.76 -11.01
CA ILE A 172 -2.64 -18.00 -11.11
C ILE A 172 -3.83 -18.94 -11.32
N ARG A 173 -3.72 -19.91 -12.25
CA ARG A 173 -4.76 -20.94 -12.46
C ARG A 173 -5.03 -21.73 -11.20
N PHE A 174 -3.99 -22.14 -10.48
CA PHE A 174 -4.11 -22.84 -9.20
C PHE A 174 -4.84 -21.98 -8.15
N TRP A 175 -4.48 -20.69 -8.01
CA TRP A 175 -5.12 -19.82 -7.02
C TRP A 175 -6.62 -19.64 -7.30
N VAL A 176 -7.01 -19.52 -8.57
CA VAL A 176 -8.43 -19.43 -8.93
C VAL A 176 -9.16 -20.76 -8.70
N SER A 177 -8.58 -21.87 -9.12
CA SER A 177 -9.23 -23.20 -9.00
C SER A 177 -9.34 -23.66 -7.54
N GLU A 178 -8.35 -23.33 -6.71
CA GLU A 178 -8.30 -23.80 -5.31
C GLU A 178 -9.00 -22.84 -4.35
N PHE A 179 -8.82 -21.54 -4.54
CA PHE A 179 -9.27 -20.52 -3.59
C PHE A 179 -10.38 -19.63 -4.13
N ASP A 180 -10.73 -19.73 -5.42
CA ASP A 180 -11.74 -18.87 -6.08
C ASP A 180 -11.45 -17.36 -5.96
N VAL A 181 -10.18 -16.95 -5.94
CA VAL A 181 -9.76 -15.55 -5.82
C VAL A 181 -10.26 -14.69 -7.00
N ASP A 182 -10.58 -13.41 -6.76
CA ASP A 182 -11.18 -12.50 -7.74
C ASP A 182 -10.17 -11.59 -8.45
N GLY A 183 -8.90 -11.60 -8.03
CA GLY A 183 -7.86 -10.78 -8.63
C GLY A 183 -6.54 -10.87 -7.89
N ILE A 184 -5.56 -10.11 -8.39
CA ILE A 184 -4.20 -10.09 -7.86
C ILE A 184 -3.67 -8.65 -7.87
N ARG A 185 -3.00 -8.26 -6.78
CA ARG A 185 -2.07 -7.12 -6.77
C ARG A 185 -0.70 -7.67 -7.11
N LEU A 186 -0.05 -7.16 -8.14
CA LEU A 186 1.32 -7.51 -8.50
C LEU A 186 2.30 -6.63 -7.73
N ASP A 187 3.09 -7.27 -6.88
CA ASP A 187 4.21 -6.66 -6.16
C ASP A 187 5.29 -6.17 -7.13
N ALA A 188 5.89 -5.01 -6.86
CA ALA A 188 6.97 -4.43 -7.66
C ALA A 188 6.68 -4.41 -9.17
N ALA A 189 5.44 -4.10 -9.58
CA ALA A 189 5.02 -4.13 -10.98
C ALA A 189 5.78 -3.14 -11.85
N ASP A 190 6.32 -2.07 -11.28
CA ASP A 190 7.09 -1.04 -11.99
C ASP A 190 8.42 -1.55 -12.56
N VAL A 191 8.95 -2.67 -12.05
CA VAL A 191 10.19 -3.32 -12.54
C VAL A 191 9.96 -4.65 -13.27
N MET A 192 8.70 -5.03 -13.51
CA MET A 192 8.34 -6.24 -14.23
C MET A 192 8.43 -6.07 -15.75
N ASP A 193 8.77 -7.16 -16.46
CA ASP A 193 8.79 -7.18 -17.93
C ASP A 193 7.37 -7.08 -18.51
N PHE A 194 7.18 -6.23 -19.54
CA PHE A 194 5.85 -6.00 -20.12
C PHE A 194 5.28 -7.20 -20.88
N GLU A 195 6.11 -8.02 -21.53
CA GLU A 195 5.62 -9.24 -22.20
C GLU A 195 5.21 -10.29 -21.18
N TYR A 196 5.86 -10.30 -20.02
CA TYR A 196 5.43 -11.10 -18.89
C TYR A 196 4.07 -10.63 -18.34
N MET A 197 3.89 -9.31 -18.10
CA MET A 197 2.59 -8.76 -17.67
C MET A 197 1.46 -9.06 -18.66
N LYS A 198 1.73 -9.00 -19.97
CA LYS A 198 0.74 -9.38 -21.00
C LYS A 198 0.32 -10.86 -20.87
N ALA A 199 1.28 -11.76 -20.58
CA ALA A 199 0.96 -13.15 -20.34
C ALA A 199 0.10 -13.35 -19.07
N LEU A 200 0.42 -12.63 -17.97
CA LEU A 200 -0.41 -12.64 -16.77
C LEU A 200 -1.81 -12.09 -17.05
N ARG A 201 -1.93 -11.03 -17.87
CA ARG A 201 -3.23 -10.48 -18.29
C ARG A 201 -4.02 -11.48 -19.13
N HIS A 202 -3.36 -12.21 -20.02
CA HIS A 202 -4.02 -13.26 -20.82
C HIS A 202 -4.62 -14.34 -19.92
N VAL A 203 -3.84 -14.83 -18.95
CA VAL A 203 -4.33 -15.83 -17.99
C VAL A 203 -5.45 -15.26 -17.10
N ALA A 204 -5.34 -14.02 -16.67
CA ALA A 204 -6.40 -13.37 -15.91
C ALA A 204 -7.74 -13.38 -16.67
N ASN A 205 -7.71 -13.07 -17.97
CA ASN A 205 -8.91 -13.12 -18.82
C ASN A 205 -9.42 -14.54 -19.08
N GLU A 206 -8.53 -15.55 -19.00
CA GLU A 206 -8.86 -16.96 -19.18
C GLU A 206 -9.58 -17.56 -17.96
N VAL A 207 -9.06 -17.28 -16.75
CA VAL A 207 -9.44 -18.02 -15.55
C VAL A 207 -10.76 -17.61 -14.93
N LYS A 208 -11.13 -16.33 -15.02
CA LYS A 208 -12.37 -15.82 -14.41
C LYS A 208 -12.84 -14.55 -15.11
N PRO A 209 -14.14 -14.39 -15.41
CA PRO A 209 -14.69 -13.11 -15.88
C PRO A 209 -14.38 -12.01 -14.86
N ASP A 210 -13.96 -10.84 -15.36
CA ASP A 210 -13.62 -9.67 -14.54
C ASP A 210 -12.53 -9.92 -13.47
N PHE A 211 -11.63 -10.89 -13.70
CA PHE A 211 -10.46 -11.09 -12.83
C PHE A 211 -9.57 -9.86 -12.87
N TRP A 212 -9.38 -9.24 -11.72
CA TRP A 212 -8.70 -7.95 -11.64
C TRP A 212 -7.19 -8.07 -11.44
N LEU A 213 -6.42 -7.39 -12.27
CA LEU A 213 -4.97 -7.22 -12.07
C LEU A 213 -4.67 -5.76 -11.73
N MET A 214 -4.14 -5.53 -10.55
CA MET A 214 -3.64 -4.25 -10.09
C MET A 214 -2.14 -4.37 -9.82
N GLY A 215 -1.36 -3.39 -10.23
CA GLY A 215 0.10 -3.38 -10.03
C GLY A 215 0.54 -2.32 -9.04
N GLU A 216 1.54 -2.66 -8.24
CA GLU A 216 2.25 -1.65 -7.48
C GLU A 216 3.18 -0.87 -8.40
N VAL A 217 2.89 0.43 -8.56
CA VAL A 217 3.72 1.37 -9.30
C VAL A 217 3.85 2.63 -8.48
N ILE A 218 5.08 2.94 -8.06
CA ILE A 218 5.34 4.11 -7.20
C ILE A 218 5.52 5.36 -8.07
N HIS A 219 6.29 5.27 -9.14
CA HIS A 219 6.67 6.41 -9.98
C HIS A 219 6.46 6.15 -11.47
N GLY A 220 6.38 7.22 -12.25
CA GLY A 220 6.34 7.18 -13.71
C GLY A 220 4.97 7.49 -14.30
N ASN A 221 4.84 7.27 -15.60
CA ASN A 221 3.57 7.44 -16.29
C ASN A 221 2.72 6.18 -16.14
N TYR A 222 1.67 6.23 -15.36
CA TYR A 222 0.81 5.10 -15.01
C TYR A 222 0.18 4.40 -16.24
N SER A 223 -0.03 5.10 -17.36
CA SER A 223 -0.59 4.48 -18.56
C SER A 223 0.33 3.43 -19.21
N ARG A 224 1.61 3.40 -18.83
CA ARG A 224 2.53 2.35 -19.29
C ARG A 224 2.15 0.97 -18.77
N TRP A 225 1.64 0.92 -17.53
CA TRP A 225 1.26 -0.32 -16.85
C TRP A 225 -0.24 -0.56 -16.88
N ALA A 226 -1.04 0.50 -16.65
CA ALA A 226 -2.49 0.43 -16.61
C ALA A 226 -3.07 0.75 -18.00
N ASN A 227 -3.40 -0.28 -18.77
CA ASN A 227 -3.98 -0.20 -20.10
C ASN A 227 -4.65 -1.53 -20.49
N GLU A 228 -5.30 -1.57 -21.65
CA GLU A 228 -6.04 -2.75 -22.12
C GLU A 228 -5.19 -4.02 -22.28
N GLY A 229 -3.89 -3.88 -22.53
CA GLY A 229 -2.98 -5.00 -22.80
C GLY A 229 -2.26 -5.55 -21.57
N THR A 230 -2.21 -4.81 -20.46
CA THR A 230 -1.43 -5.16 -19.26
C THR A 230 -2.30 -5.17 -18.01
N LEU A 231 -2.22 -4.15 -17.17
CA LEU A 231 -2.93 -4.12 -15.89
C LEU A 231 -4.23 -3.32 -16.00
N HIS A 232 -5.24 -3.66 -15.20
CA HIS A 232 -6.49 -2.91 -15.12
C HIS A 232 -6.30 -1.60 -14.33
N SER A 233 -5.40 -1.60 -13.34
CA SER A 233 -5.15 -0.47 -12.45
C SER A 233 -3.73 -0.53 -11.90
N VAL A 234 -3.29 0.58 -11.33
CA VAL A 234 -2.07 0.66 -10.52
C VAL A 234 -2.32 1.51 -9.27
N THR A 235 -1.41 1.39 -8.30
CA THR A 235 -1.41 2.18 -7.07
C THR A 235 -1.18 3.67 -7.36
N ASN A 236 -2.03 4.54 -6.81
CA ASN A 236 -1.93 5.99 -7.00
C ASN A 236 -1.11 6.66 -5.90
N TYR A 237 0.21 6.42 -5.89
CA TYR A 237 1.11 7.06 -4.94
C TYR A 237 1.19 8.58 -5.08
N MET A 238 0.95 9.11 -6.29
CA MET A 238 0.91 10.57 -6.49
C MET A 238 -0.22 11.21 -5.70
N LEU A 239 -1.44 10.62 -5.76
CA LEU A 239 -2.57 11.14 -4.99
C LEU A 239 -2.40 10.86 -3.49
N HIS A 240 -1.86 9.70 -3.09
CA HIS A 240 -1.50 9.43 -1.70
C HIS A 240 -0.62 10.56 -1.13
N LYS A 241 0.46 10.92 -1.84
CA LYS A 241 1.36 12.01 -1.42
C LYS A 241 0.63 13.34 -1.32
N ALA A 242 -0.15 13.70 -2.34
CA ALA A 242 -0.87 14.97 -2.37
C ALA A 242 -1.92 15.07 -1.23
N LEU A 243 -2.61 13.97 -0.90
CA LEU A 243 -3.62 13.97 0.15
C LEU A 243 -3.04 14.36 1.51
N TYR A 244 -1.94 13.73 1.96
CA TYR A 244 -1.41 14.10 3.28
C TYR A 244 -0.64 15.43 3.27
N SER A 245 0.13 15.74 2.22
CA SER A 245 0.94 16.94 2.20
C SER A 245 0.09 18.22 2.06
N ALA A 246 -0.92 18.19 1.16
CA ALA A 246 -1.81 19.34 0.99
C ALA A 246 -2.59 19.69 2.26
N HIS A 247 -2.96 18.68 3.06
CA HIS A 247 -3.59 18.94 4.36
C HIS A 247 -2.59 19.50 5.37
N ASN A 248 -1.38 18.94 5.43
CA ASN A 248 -0.33 19.38 6.34
C ASN A 248 0.19 20.80 6.06
N ASP A 249 0.15 21.21 4.79
CA ASP A 249 0.68 22.47 4.32
C ASP A 249 -0.45 23.48 3.97
N HIS A 250 -1.71 23.12 4.27
CA HIS A 250 -2.91 23.91 3.97
C HIS A 250 -2.96 24.37 2.51
N ASN A 251 -2.68 23.45 1.55
CA ASN A 251 -2.56 23.80 0.13
C ASN A 251 -3.28 22.81 -0.79
N TYR A 252 -4.56 23.00 -1.03
CA TYR A 252 -5.35 22.15 -1.93
C TYR A 252 -5.00 22.28 -3.42
N PHE A 253 -4.21 23.27 -3.83
CA PHE A 253 -3.72 23.36 -5.21
C PHE A 253 -2.90 22.14 -5.58
N GLU A 254 -2.19 21.53 -4.63
CA GLU A 254 -1.43 20.30 -4.86
C GLU A 254 -2.33 19.11 -5.27
N ILE A 255 -3.46 18.94 -4.57
CA ILE A 255 -4.41 17.85 -4.90
C ILE A 255 -5.05 18.10 -6.27
N ALA A 256 -5.51 19.33 -6.53
CA ALA A 256 -6.13 19.69 -7.81
C ALA A 256 -5.18 19.50 -8.99
N HIS A 257 -3.91 19.91 -8.82
CA HIS A 257 -2.86 19.68 -9.82
C HIS A 257 -2.63 18.18 -10.05
N THR A 258 -2.51 17.39 -8.97
CA THR A 258 -2.27 15.94 -9.05
C THR A 258 -3.40 15.21 -9.77
N ILE A 259 -4.68 15.54 -9.47
CA ILE A 259 -5.82 14.94 -10.15
C ILE A 259 -5.79 15.25 -11.65
N THR A 260 -5.52 16.49 -12.02
CA THR A 260 -5.43 16.93 -13.42
C THR A 260 -4.29 16.20 -14.13
N TYR A 261 -3.11 16.12 -13.50
CA TYR A 261 -1.93 15.47 -14.06
C TYR A 261 -2.14 13.96 -14.26
N VAL A 262 -2.62 13.27 -13.23
CA VAL A 262 -2.92 11.83 -13.28
C VAL A 262 -4.04 11.53 -14.27
N GLY A 263 -5.11 12.33 -14.29
CA GLY A 263 -6.20 12.20 -15.25
C GLY A 263 -5.74 12.37 -16.71
N GLY A 264 -4.75 13.23 -16.96
CA GLY A 264 -4.11 13.38 -18.26
C GLY A 264 -3.30 12.15 -18.70
N MET A 265 -2.75 11.37 -17.76
CA MET A 265 -2.02 10.14 -18.06
C MET A 265 -2.94 8.97 -18.40
N VAL A 266 -3.94 8.72 -17.54
CA VAL A 266 -4.71 7.47 -17.58
C VAL A 266 -6.04 7.59 -18.31
N GLY A 267 -6.44 8.83 -18.68
CA GLY A 267 -7.72 9.10 -19.31
C GLY A 267 -8.90 9.00 -18.34
N LYS A 268 -10.12 9.21 -18.88
CA LYS A 268 -11.34 9.34 -18.08
C LYS A 268 -11.91 8.01 -17.58
N ASN A 269 -11.54 6.89 -18.21
CA ASN A 269 -12.19 5.60 -18.00
C ASN A 269 -11.38 4.63 -17.13
N LEU A 270 -10.21 5.06 -16.64
CA LEU A 270 -9.32 4.20 -15.88
C LEU A 270 -9.28 4.62 -14.42
N ASN A 271 -9.82 3.77 -13.56
CA ASN A 271 -9.81 3.99 -12.12
C ASN A 271 -8.53 3.42 -11.50
N LEU A 272 -7.75 4.28 -10.83
CA LEU A 272 -6.57 3.87 -10.09
C LEU A 272 -6.92 3.43 -8.67
N TYR A 273 -6.16 2.50 -8.11
CA TYR A 273 -6.25 2.10 -6.71
C TYR A 273 -5.73 3.23 -5.82
N THR A 274 -6.61 3.85 -5.05
CA THR A 274 -6.33 5.03 -4.22
C THR A 274 -6.30 4.68 -2.73
N PHE A 275 -5.38 5.27 -2.00
CA PHE A 275 -5.20 5.00 -0.57
C PHE A 275 -4.59 6.21 0.13
N VAL A 276 -4.70 6.27 1.44
CA VAL A 276 -4.05 7.28 2.29
C VAL A 276 -2.87 6.72 3.07
N ASP A 277 -2.84 5.42 3.28
CA ASP A 277 -1.73 4.65 3.82
C ASP A 277 -1.80 3.17 3.39
N ASN A 278 -0.74 2.42 3.61
CA ASN A 278 -0.62 0.99 3.36
C ASN A 278 0.45 0.37 4.28
N HIS A 279 0.83 -0.88 4.02
CA HIS A 279 1.80 -1.62 4.83
C HIS A 279 3.27 -1.16 4.68
N ASP A 280 3.57 -0.25 3.73
CA ASP A 280 4.94 0.24 3.42
C ASP A 280 5.15 1.72 3.72
N VAL A 281 4.07 2.47 3.96
CA VAL A 281 4.15 3.90 4.27
C VAL A 281 3.59 4.20 5.66
N GLU A 282 4.02 5.31 6.24
CA GLU A 282 3.51 5.75 7.54
C GLU A 282 1.98 5.87 7.53
N ARG A 283 1.36 5.45 8.64
CA ARG A 283 -0.07 5.53 8.81
C ARG A 283 -0.56 6.97 8.72
N ILE A 284 -1.70 7.17 8.05
CA ILE A 284 -2.24 8.50 7.78
C ILE A 284 -2.44 9.30 9.07
N TYR A 285 -2.92 8.65 10.14
CA TYR A 285 -3.11 9.32 11.42
C TYR A 285 -1.80 9.85 12.00
N THR A 286 -0.68 9.13 11.85
CA THR A 286 0.67 9.61 12.23
C THR A 286 1.12 10.76 11.34
N LYS A 287 0.91 10.64 10.03
CA LYS A 287 1.39 11.58 9.02
C LYS A 287 0.71 12.95 9.09
N LEU A 288 -0.54 12.99 9.52
CA LEU A 288 -1.29 14.23 9.70
C LEU A 288 -0.79 15.02 10.91
N LYS A 289 -0.28 16.25 10.68
CA LYS A 289 0.12 17.18 11.74
C LYS A 289 -1.08 17.57 12.62
N ASN A 290 -2.20 17.94 11.99
CA ASN A 290 -3.49 18.16 12.65
C ASN A 290 -4.38 16.92 12.47
N LYS A 291 -4.71 16.23 13.55
CA LYS A 291 -5.52 15.01 13.52
C LYS A 291 -6.95 15.23 13.03
N ALA A 292 -7.48 16.45 13.16
CA ALA A 292 -8.78 16.81 12.61
C ALA A 292 -8.84 16.72 11.07
N HIS A 293 -7.69 16.82 10.39
CA HIS A 293 -7.60 16.60 8.96
C HIS A 293 -7.94 15.17 8.53
N PHE A 294 -8.04 14.22 9.46
CA PHE A 294 -8.55 12.88 9.16
C PHE A 294 -9.91 12.93 8.46
N VAL A 295 -10.78 13.89 8.84
CA VAL A 295 -12.09 14.05 8.21
C VAL A 295 -11.99 14.44 6.73
N PRO A 296 -11.44 15.61 6.36
CA PRO A 296 -11.41 16.02 4.95
C PRO A 296 -10.55 15.10 4.07
N VAL A 297 -9.48 14.48 4.61
CA VAL A 297 -8.66 13.49 3.88
C VAL A 297 -9.50 12.30 3.45
N HIS A 298 -10.30 11.72 4.35
CA HIS A 298 -11.11 10.55 4.03
C HIS A 298 -12.35 10.91 3.20
N VAL A 299 -12.95 12.08 3.42
CA VAL A 299 -13.99 12.61 2.52
C VAL A 299 -13.46 12.64 1.08
N MET A 300 -12.23 13.13 0.87
CA MET A 300 -11.61 13.17 -0.45
C MET A 300 -11.28 11.76 -0.96
N LEU A 301 -10.73 10.86 -0.14
CA LEU A 301 -10.45 9.48 -0.54
C LEU A 301 -11.69 8.78 -1.12
N TYR A 302 -12.85 8.97 -0.50
CA TYR A 302 -14.09 8.30 -0.90
C TYR A 302 -14.85 8.98 -2.04
N THR A 303 -14.54 10.24 -2.39
CA THR A 303 -15.30 11.01 -3.38
C THR A 303 -14.50 11.40 -4.63
N LEU A 304 -13.17 11.46 -4.56
CA LEU A 304 -12.32 11.67 -5.72
C LEU A 304 -12.37 10.47 -6.69
N PRO A 305 -11.99 10.66 -7.98
CA PRO A 305 -11.85 9.56 -8.92
C PRO A 305 -10.85 8.50 -8.42
N GLY A 306 -11.23 7.24 -8.55
CA GLY A 306 -10.40 6.11 -8.18
C GLY A 306 -11.16 5.05 -7.36
N ILE A 307 -10.47 3.97 -7.05
CA ILE A 307 -10.95 2.83 -6.25
C ILE A 307 -10.35 2.98 -4.85
N PRO A 308 -11.13 3.42 -3.85
CA PRO A 308 -10.59 3.67 -2.51
C PRO A 308 -10.22 2.40 -1.78
N SER A 309 -9.12 2.46 -1.04
CA SER A 309 -8.66 1.40 -0.16
C SER A 309 -8.32 1.94 1.22
N LEU A 310 -8.72 1.18 2.22
CA LEU A 310 -8.47 1.43 3.63
C LEU A 310 -7.53 0.35 4.16
N TYR A 311 -6.42 0.74 4.75
CA TYR A 311 -5.50 -0.20 5.37
C TYR A 311 -5.95 -0.56 6.79
N TYR A 312 -5.90 -1.85 7.15
CA TYR A 312 -6.42 -2.34 8.44
C TYR A 312 -5.86 -1.55 9.64
N GLY A 313 -6.73 -1.16 10.53
CA GLY A 313 -6.42 -0.36 11.70
C GLY A 313 -6.44 1.16 11.47
N SER A 314 -6.36 1.64 10.22
CA SER A 314 -6.41 3.08 9.93
C SER A 314 -7.80 3.66 10.21
N GLU A 315 -8.85 2.86 10.10
CA GLU A 315 -10.21 3.23 10.51
C GLU A 315 -10.35 3.51 12.01
N PHE A 316 -9.44 3.01 12.82
CA PHE A 316 -9.43 3.26 14.27
C PHE A 316 -8.60 4.49 14.64
N GLY A 317 -7.86 5.08 13.70
CA GLY A 317 -6.92 6.17 13.93
C GLY A 317 -5.64 5.70 14.64
N ILE A 318 -5.21 4.44 14.44
CA ILE A 318 -3.97 3.97 15.04
C ILE A 318 -2.76 4.64 14.39
N GLU A 319 -1.72 4.85 15.21
CA GLU A 319 -0.46 5.43 14.77
C GLU A 319 0.54 4.34 14.34
N GLY A 320 1.46 4.72 13.45
CA GLY A 320 2.58 3.87 13.02
C GLY A 320 3.54 4.67 12.16
N ARG A 321 4.82 4.65 12.51
CA ARG A 321 5.90 5.31 11.78
C ARG A 321 6.76 4.30 11.06
N LYS A 322 7.22 4.66 9.86
CA LYS A 322 8.26 3.90 9.19
C LYS A 322 9.59 4.12 9.91
N GLU A 323 10.16 3.04 10.43
CA GLU A 323 11.48 3.07 11.07
C GLU A 323 12.56 2.67 10.06
N ARG A 324 13.80 3.08 10.33
CA ARG A 324 14.92 2.86 9.38
C ARG A 324 15.17 1.37 9.07
N PHE A 325 14.86 0.49 10.02
CA PHE A 325 15.16 -0.95 9.92
C PHE A 325 13.99 -1.85 10.31
N SER A 326 12.79 -1.30 10.44
CA SER A 326 11.60 -2.06 10.82
C SER A 326 10.34 -1.39 10.32
N ASP A 327 9.42 -2.19 9.79
CA ASP A 327 8.06 -1.79 9.44
C ASP A 327 7.03 -2.29 10.49
N ASP A 328 7.47 -2.79 11.63
CA ASP A 328 6.61 -3.41 12.64
C ASP A 328 5.48 -2.50 13.11
N SER A 329 5.77 -1.21 13.32
CA SER A 329 4.76 -0.24 13.75
C SER A 329 3.69 0.03 12.69
N LEU A 330 3.98 -0.26 11.42
CA LEU A 330 3.03 -0.19 10.32
C LEU A 330 2.13 -1.43 10.24
N ARG A 331 2.57 -2.55 10.81
CA ARG A 331 1.99 -3.90 10.66
C ARG A 331 1.61 -4.53 12.01
N PRO A 332 0.91 -3.80 12.93
CA PRO A 332 0.63 -4.30 14.26
C PRO A 332 -0.36 -5.46 14.28
N ALA A 333 -0.24 -6.33 15.27
CA ALA A 333 -1.29 -7.27 15.59
C ALA A 333 -2.47 -6.55 16.24
N LEU A 334 -3.70 -6.88 15.82
CA LEU A 334 -4.91 -6.33 16.41
C LEU A 334 -5.84 -7.48 16.85
N ASN A 335 -6.43 -7.33 18.03
CA ASN A 335 -7.42 -8.25 18.53
C ASN A 335 -8.84 -7.75 18.19
N TYR A 336 -9.62 -8.53 17.45
CA TYR A 336 -10.97 -8.17 17.02
C TYR A 336 -11.88 -7.74 18.21
N GLU A 337 -11.78 -8.43 19.34
CA GLU A 337 -12.64 -8.16 20.51
C GLU A 337 -12.47 -6.72 21.06
N GLU A 338 -11.31 -6.09 20.85
CA GLU A 338 -11.05 -4.72 21.27
C GLU A 338 -11.71 -3.68 20.34
N TYR A 339 -12.00 -4.06 19.08
CA TYR A 339 -12.49 -3.17 18.03
C TYR A 339 -13.91 -3.50 17.54
N LYS A 340 -14.54 -4.59 17.97
CA LYS A 340 -15.84 -5.05 17.48
C LYS A 340 -16.98 -4.02 17.58
N ASP A 341 -16.90 -3.09 18.52
CA ASP A 341 -17.88 -2.02 18.70
C ASP A 341 -17.36 -0.64 18.20
N ALA A 342 -16.28 -0.61 17.44
CA ALA A 342 -15.65 0.65 17.01
C ALA A 342 -16.59 1.56 16.21
N VAL A 343 -17.48 1.01 15.40
CA VAL A 343 -18.49 1.78 14.67
C VAL A 343 -19.38 2.59 15.62
N LYS A 344 -19.56 2.15 16.87
CA LYS A 344 -20.37 2.85 17.87
C LYS A 344 -19.56 3.81 18.75
N ASN A 345 -18.29 3.53 19.01
CA ASN A 345 -17.52 4.19 20.07
C ASN A 345 -16.21 4.87 19.60
N ASN A 346 -15.83 4.71 18.32
CA ASN A 346 -14.63 5.34 17.74
C ASN A 346 -15.03 6.31 16.62
N GLU A 347 -14.68 7.59 16.77
CA GLU A 347 -15.09 8.66 15.85
C GLU A 347 -14.50 8.49 14.44
N CYS A 348 -13.27 7.99 14.32
CA CYS A 348 -12.67 7.69 13.02
C CYS A 348 -13.46 6.58 12.32
N THR A 349 -13.81 5.51 13.03
CA THR A 349 -14.57 4.37 12.48
C THR A 349 -15.98 4.76 12.09
N LYS A 350 -16.65 5.61 12.89
CA LYS A 350 -17.98 6.17 12.54
C LYS A 350 -17.95 6.92 11.21
N LEU A 351 -16.93 7.79 11.04
CA LEU A 351 -16.74 8.52 9.79
C LEU A 351 -16.54 7.57 8.61
N ILE A 352 -15.62 6.62 8.73
CA ILE A 352 -15.32 5.66 7.66
C ILE A 352 -16.58 4.85 7.28
N ALA A 353 -17.33 4.36 8.27
CA ALA A 353 -18.58 3.63 8.03
C ALA A 353 -19.63 4.49 7.29
N ALA A 354 -19.75 5.77 7.66
CA ALA A 354 -20.63 6.70 6.96
C ALA A 354 -20.19 6.92 5.51
N LEU A 355 -18.91 7.19 5.27
CA LEU A 355 -18.33 7.40 3.93
C LEU A 355 -18.49 6.15 3.05
N GLY A 356 -18.29 4.96 3.59
CA GLY A 356 -18.51 3.71 2.90
C GLY A 356 -19.96 3.54 2.45
N LYS A 357 -20.93 3.79 3.33
CA LYS A 357 -22.36 3.77 3.01
C LYS A 357 -22.76 4.82 1.98
N ILE A 358 -22.23 6.06 2.12
CA ILE A 358 -22.47 7.13 1.15
C ILE A 358 -22.01 6.68 -0.23
N ARG A 359 -20.79 6.18 -0.37
CA ARG A 359 -20.23 5.77 -1.66
C ARG A 359 -21.03 4.61 -2.27
N GLN A 360 -21.36 3.57 -1.49
CA GLN A 360 -22.14 2.42 -1.97
C GLN A 360 -23.56 2.80 -2.44
N ASN A 361 -24.17 3.82 -1.84
CA ASN A 361 -25.53 4.28 -2.18
C ASN A 361 -25.54 5.46 -3.17
N THR A 362 -24.39 5.86 -3.69
CA THR A 362 -24.26 7.01 -4.59
C THR A 362 -23.41 6.65 -5.82
N PRO A 363 -23.98 5.95 -6.82
CA PRO A 363 -23.24 5.48 -8.03
C PRO A 363 -22.48 6.59 -8.75
N ILE A 364 -22.96 7.84 -8.67
CA ILE A 364 -22.28 9.01 -9.24
C ILE A 364 -20.84 9.17 -8.69
N LEU A 365 -20.56 8.76 -7.44
CA LEU A 365 -19.22 8.79 -6.87
C LEU A 365 -18.28 7.74 -7.49
N MET A 366 -18.83 6.68 -8.07
CA MET A 366 -18.06 5.63 -8.74
C MET A 366 -17.83 5.95 -10.21
N TYR A 367 -18.89 6.32 -10.94
CA TYR A 367 -18.92 6.41 -12.39
C TYR A 367 -18.93 7.84 -12.94
N GLY A 368 -19.31 8.84 -12.12
CA GLY A 368 -19.47 10.22 -12.55
C GLY A 368 -18.14 10.87 -12.99
N GLU A 369 -18.23 11.75 -13.97
CA GLU A 369 -17.08 12.57 -14.39
C GLU A 369 -16.67 13.56 -13.28
N TYR A 370 -15.37 13.73 -13.06
CA TYR A 370 -14.83 14.74 -12.14
C TYR A 370 -14.86 16.14 -12.77
N LYS A 371 -15.29 17.12 -11.96
CA LYS A 371 -15.26 18.54 -12.32
C LYS A 371 -14.86 19.38 -11.12
N GLN A 372 -13.80 20.17 -11.26
CA GLN A 372 -13.45 21.19 -10.28
C GLN A 372 -14.46 22.33 -10.32
N LEU A 373 -14.95 22.78 -9.17
CA LEU A 373 -15.94 23.86 -9.03
C LEU A 373 -15.32 25.14 -8.41
N GLU A 374 -14.64 25.03 -7.30
CA GLU A 374 -13.97 26.11 -6.59
C GLU A 374 -12.65 25.61 -6.00
N LEU A 375 -11.59 26.39 -6.10
CA LEU A 375 -10.28 26.03 -5.55
C LEU A 375 -9.63 27.25 -4.91
N GLN A 376 -9.31 27.11 -3.64
CA GLN A 376 -8.51 28.04 -2.87
C GLN A 376 -7.45 27.27 -2.09
N THR A 377 -6.55 27.97 -1.42
CA THR A 377 -5.46 27.33 -0.67
C THR A 377 -6.00 26.36 0.38
N THR A 378 -7.00 26.78 1.18
CA THR A 378 -7.50 26.05 2.34
C THR A 378 -8.87 25.39 2.14
N HIS A 379 -9.55 25.67 1.04
CA HIS A 379 -10.85 25.05 0.75
C HIS A 379 -10.98 24.70 -0.71
N PHE A 380 -11.74 23.62 -0.96
CA PHE A 380 -11.88 23.04 -2.27
C PHE A 380 -13.27 22.47 -2.47
N ALA A 381 -13.88 22.75 -3.63
CA ALA A 381 -15.12 22.13 -4.05
C ALA A 381 -14.97 21.52 -5.43
N TYR A 382 -15.50 20.31 -5.59
CA TYR A 382 -15.55 19.59 -6.85
C TYR A 382 -16.84 18.78 -6.94
N ALA A 383 -17.18 18.36 -8.14
CA ALA A 383 -18.34 17.51 -8.39
C ALA A 383 -17.95 16.20 -9.08
N ARG A 384 -18.74 15.16 -8.84
CA ARG A 384 -18.88 13.98 -9.68
C ARG A 384 -20.20 14.10 -10.42
N MET A 385 -20.19 13.94 -11.75
CA MET A 385 -21.32 14.26 -12.61
C MET A 385 -21.70 13.06 -13.47
N MET A 386 -22.98 12.71 -13.50
CA MET A 386 -23.53 11.64 -14.31
C MET A 386 -25.02 11.92 -14.60
N ASP A 387 -25.47 11.71 -15.83
CA ASP A 387 -26.87 11.84 -16.26
C ASP A 387 -27.53 13.17 -15.85
N GLY A 388 -26.76 14.27 -15.97
CA GLY A 388 -27.22 15.62 -15.63
C GLY A 388 -27.32 15.92 -14.13
N LYS A 389 -26.99 14.95 -13.26
CA LYS A 389 -26.88 15.14 -11.80
C LYS A 389 -25.44 15.38 -11.38
N SER A 390 -25.26 16.12 -10.28
CA SER A 390 -23.96 16.43 -9.70
C SER A 390 -23.97 16.11 -8.21
N VAL A 391 -23.08 15.23 -7.75
CA VAL A 391 -22.75 15.11 -6.33
C VAL A 391 -21.57 16.02 -6.06
N ILE A 392 -21.73 16.97 -5.13
CA ILE A 392 -20.73 18.01 -4.86
C ILE A 392 -20.02 17.68 -3.55
N THR A 393 -18.70 17.70 -3.55
CA THR A 393 -17.89 17.59 -2.34
C THR A 393 -17.26 18.94 -2.04
N THR A 394 -17.40 19.38 -0.79
CA THR A 394 -16.75 20.59 -0.27
C THR A 394 -15.86 20.23 0.91
N VAL A 395 -14.59 20.65 0.90
CA VAL A 395 -13.62 20.39 1.97
C VAL A 395 -12.93 21.66 2.41
N ASN A 396 -12.60 21.73 3.69
CA ASN A 396 -11.93 22.83 4.34
C ASN A 396 -10.87 22.31 5.31
N ASN A 397 -9.60 22.68 5.14
CA ASN A 397 -8.50 22.35 6.05
C ASN A 397 -8.00 23.57 6.86
N ALA A 398 -8.74 24.68 6.83
CA ALA A 398 -8.46 25.84 7.70
C ALA A 398 -9.02 25.60 9.12
N ASP A 399 -8.47 26.34 10.09
CA ASP A 399 -8.90 26.30 11.49
C ASP A 399 -10.18 27.13 11.77
N ASN A 400 -10.79 27.71 10.72
CA ASN A 400 -12.08 28.41 10.78
C ASN A 400 -13.04 27.90 9.71
N ALA A 401 -14.33 28.13 9.95
CA ALA A 401 -15.36 27.83 8.96
C ALA A 401 -15.19 28.73 7.71
N VAL A 402 -15.50 28.17 6.55
CA VAL A 402 -15.42 28.85 5.26
C VAL A 402 -16.76 28.78 4.55
N SER A 403 -17.24 29.93 4.04
CA SER A 403 -18.44 29.98 3.20
C SER A 403 -18.06 29.84 1.74
N MET A 404 -18.74 28.94 1.04
CA MET A 404 -18.55 28.65 -0.38
C MET A 404 -19.87 28.85 -1.13
N ASN A 405 -19.77 29.39 -2.35
CA ASN A 405 -20.91 29.52 -3.24
C ASN A 405 -20.60 28.77 -4.54
N VAL A 406 -21.01 27.52 -4.60
CA VAL A 406 -20.58 26.59 -5.65
C VAL A 406 -21.69 26.31 -6.68
N ALA A 407 -21.29 26.10 -7.93
CA ALA A 407 -22.22 25.76 -8.99
C ALA A 407 -22.89 24.42 -8.66
N ALA A 408 -24.22 24.38 -8.76
CA ALA A 408 -25.04 23.20 -8.61
C ALA A 408 -25.39 22.60 -9.98
N GLY A 409 -25.81 21.33 -9.99
CA GLY A 409 -26.44 20.71 -11.16
C GLY A 409 -27.91 21.13 -11.33
N ASN A 410 -28.67 20.38 -12.10
CA ASN A 410 -30.10 20.63 -12.40
C ASN A 410 -31.04 20.21 -11.25
N SER A 411 -30.63 20.28 -10.01
CA SER A 411 -31.44 19.89 -8.85
C SER A 411 -31.92 21.14 -8.11
N ALA A 412 -33.08 21.04 -7.42
CA ALA A 412 -33.64 22.15 -6.67
C ALA A 412 -33.08 22.26 -5.25
N GLU A 413 -32.69 21.12 -4.67
CA GLU A 413 -32.22 21.02 -3.29
C GLU A 413 -31.10 19.96 -3.17
N TYR A 414 -30.21 20.16 -2.24
CA TYR A 414 -29.15 19.22 -1.87
C TYR A 414 -29.21 18.85 -0.38
N VAL A 415 -28.82 17.62 -0.06
CA VAL A 415 -28.69 17.13 1.30
C VAL A 415 -27.23 16.83 1.59
N GLY A 416 -26.68 17.37 2.66
CA GLY A 416 -25.36 17.02 3.18
C GLY A 416 -25.37 15.62 3.78
N ALA A 417 -24.63 14.71 3.18
CA ALA A 417 -24.71 13.29 3.53
C ALA A 417 -24.12 12.98 4.92
N LEU A 418 -23.17 13.78 5.40
CA LEU A 418 -22.61 13.62 6.74
C LEU A 418 -23.41 14.37 7.82
N THR A 419 -23.92 15.57 7.51
CA THR A 419 -24.59 16.41 8.52
C THR A 419 -26.13 16.33 8.48
N GLY A 420 -26.71 15.89 7.36
CA GLY A 420 -28.16 15.97 7.11
C GLY A 420 -28.67 17.37 6.78
N GLN A 421 -27.78 18.37 6.66
CA GLN A 421 -28.16 19.72 6.31
C GLN A 421 -28.80 19.76 4.93
N ARG A 422 -29.89 20.53 4.77
CA ARG A 422 -30.54 20.77 3.49
C ARG A 422 -30.25 22.16 2.99
N VAL A 423 -29.95 22.30 1.70
CA VAL A 423 -29.66 23.59 1.06
C VAL A 423 -30.40 23.67 -0.28
N SER A 424 -31.11 24.78 -0.47
CA SER A 424 -31.82 25.04 -1.74
C SER A 424 -30.87 25.61 -2.78
N VAL A 425 -31.12 25.30 -4.04
CA VAL A 425 -30.40 25.87 -5.18
C VAL A 425 -31.00 27.22 -5.55
N ASN A 426 -30.18 28.27 -5.56
CA ASN A 426 -30.58 29.62 -5.95
C ASN A 426 -29.71 30.08 -7.11
N GLY A 427 -30.32 30.44 -8.25
CA GLY A 427 -29.54 30.87 -9.43
C GLY A 427 -28.55 29.83 -9.95
N GLY A 428 -28.85 28.53 -9.83
CA GLY A 428 -27.95 27.44 -10.23
C GLY A 428 -26.75 27.21 -9.29
N ARG A 429 -26.83 27.70 -8.05
CA ARG A 429 -25.74 27.58 -7.04
C ARG A 429 -26.30 27.21 -5.68
N ILE A 430 -25.46 26.59 -4.87
CA ILE A 430 -25.70 26.38 -3.44
C ILE A 430 -24.73 27.22 -2.62
N GLN A 431 -25.27 27.84 -1.55
CA GLN A 431 -24.48 28.56 -0.55
C GLN A 431 -24.33 27.66 0.68
N VAL A 432 -23.09 27.31 1.01
CA VAL A 432 -22.78 26.39 2.10
C VAL A 432 -21.69 26.96 3.00
N THR A 433 -21.73 26.59 4.28
CA THR A 433 -20.63 26.91 5.21
C THR A 433 -20.02 25.60 5.69
N VAL A 434 -18.75 25.40 5.37
CA VAL A 434 -17.99 24.20 5.74
C VAL A 434 -17.21 24.50 7.03
N PRO A 435 -17.45 23.77 8.12
CA PRO A 435 -16.72 23.96 9.38
C PRO A 435 -15.21 23.82 9.22
N ALA A 436 -14.45 24.28 10.22
CA ALA A 436 -13.01 24.08 10.30
C ALA A 436 -12.64 22.59 10.23
N ASN A 437 -11.62 22.25 9.43
CA ASN A 437 -11.09 20.88 9.31
C ASN A 437 -12.16 19.82 8.98
N PHE A 438 -13.09 20.17 8.10
CA PHE A 438 -14.25 19.35 7.78
C PHE A 438 -14.45 19.18 6.27
N GLY A 439 -15.30 18.24 5.89
CA GLY A 439 -15.76 18.04 4.53
C GLY A 439 -17.21 17.60 4.52
N GLU A 440 -17.95 17.96 3.45
CA GLU A 440 -19.34 17.55 3.27
C GLU A 440 -19.57 17.05 1.83
N ILE A 441 -20.49 16.12 1.69
CA ILE A 441 -20.90 15.52 0.42
C ILE A 441 -22.36 15.88 0.17
N TRP A 442 -22.57 16.81 -0.76
CA TRP A 442 -23.91 17.30 -1.11
C TRP A 442 -24.49 16.45 -2.21
N ILE A 443 -25.52 15.69 -1.87
CA ILE A 443 -26.25 14.80 -2.79
C ILE A 443 -27.56 15.47 -3.17
N PRO A 444 -27.96 15.51 -4.47
CA PRO A 444 -29.27 15.98 -4.87
C PRO A 444 -30.40 15.27 -4.09
N ALA A 445 -31.36 16.05 -3.55
CA ALA A 445 -32.37 15.50 -2.65
C ALA A 445 -33.23 14.39 -3.30
N GLU A 446 -33.45 14.47 -4.62
CA GLU A 446 -34.21 13.51 -5.38
C GLU A 446 -33.53 12.14 -5.60
N ILE A 447 -32.22 12.05 -5.36
CA ILE A 447 -31.44 10.79 -5.44
C ILE A 447 -30.82 10.41 -4.10
N TYR A 448 -31.10 11.16 -3.05
CA TYR A 448 -30.58 10.87 -1.71
C TYR A 448 -31.23 9.60 -1.16
N SER A 449 -30.41 8.63 -0.78
CA SER A 449 -30.88 7.34 -0.26
C SER A 449 -31.20 7.40 1.23
N ASP A 450 -32.35 6.89 1.65
CA ASP A 450 -32.73 6.74 3.07
C ASP A 450 -31.76 5.80 3.84
N SER A 451 -30.95 5.03 3.13
CA SER A 451 -29.90 4.19 3.73
C SER A 451 -28.71 4.99 4.25
N ILE A 452 -28.56 6.26 3.85
CA ILE A 452 -27.52 7.17 4.32
C ILE A 452 -28.00 7.84 5.61
N ALA A 453 -27.37 7.49 6.74
CA ALA A 453 -27.66 8.11 8.03
C ALA A 453 -26.61 9.17 8.35
N PRO A 454 -26.99 10.45 8.53
CA PRO A 454 -26.07 11.51 8.98
C PRO A 454 -25.47 11.17 10.33
N ILE A 455 -24.18 11.48 10.51
CA ILE A 455 -23.43 11.17 11.75
C ILE A 455 -23.34 12.33 12.72
N GLN A 456 -23.93 13.50 12.40
CA GLN A 456 -23.91 14.73 13.23
C GLN A 456 -22.54 15.00 13.86
N THR A 457 -21.76 15.89 13.28
CA THR A 457 -20.43 16.39 13.77
C THR A 457 -19.48 15.36 14.35
N VAL A 458 -18.54 14.89 13.53
CA VAL A 458 -17.37 14.13 14.01
C VAL A 458 -16.36 15.12 14.58
N GLU A 459 -16.22 15.18 15.90
CA GLU A 459 -15.14 15.93 16.53
C GLU A 459 -13.97 14.99 16.85
N ILE A 460 -13.01 14.88 15.96
CA ILE A 460 -11.74 14.19 16.24
C ILE A 460 -10.88 15.11 17.10
N LYS A 461 -11.11 15.14 18.41
CA LYS A 461 -10.47 16.07 19.35
C LYS A 461 -9.14 15.61 19.92
N LYS A 462 -8.85 14.31 19.98
CA LYS A 462 -7.57 13.75 20.49
C LYS A 462 -7.34 12.36 19.89
N ALA A 463 -6.06 12.04 19.71
CA ALA A 463 -5.66 10.66 19.45
C ALA A 463 -6.29 9.70 20.47
N PRO A 464 -6.90 8.58 20.05
CA PRO A 464 -7.12 7.48 20.97
C PRO A 464 -5.78 7.16 21.63
N GLN A 465 -5.76 7.06 22.96
CA GLN A 465 -4.51 6.67 23.63
C GLN A 465 -4.09 5.31 23.09
N PRO A 466 -2.81 5.11 22.75
CA PRO A 466 -2.35 3.79 22.34
C PRO A 466 -2.70 2.82 23.46
N VAL A 467 -3.54 1.86 23.16
CA VAL A 467 -3.75 0.72 24.05
C VAL A 467 -2.37 0.08 24.18
N LYS A 468 -1.82 0.08 25.40
CA LYS A 468 -0.58 -0.64 25.68
C LYS A 468 -0.84 -2.09 25.30
N VAL A 469 -0.27 -2.53 24.21
CA VAL A 469 -0.20 -3.95 23.89
C VAL A 469 0.69 -4.56 24.98
N GLU A 470 0.09 -5.08 26.02
CA GLU A 470 0.79 -6.02 26.90
C GLU A 470 1.17 -7.19 26.01
N ALA A 471 2.47 -7.45 25.93
CA ALA A 471 2.98 -8.60 25.21
C ALA A 471 2.15 -9.83 25.60
N VAL A 472 1.48 -10.43 24.64
CA VAL A 472 0.74 -11.68 24.83
C VAL A 472 1.71 -12.65 25.48
N LYS A 473 1.47 -13.01 26.74
CA LYS A 473 2.29 -14.01 27.43
C LYS A 473 2.31 -15.26 26.55
N PRO A 474 3.48 -15.85 26.31
CA PRO A 474 3.55 -17.10 25.57
C PRO A 474 2.62 -18.11 26.25
N VAL A 475 1.77 -18.75 25.48
CA VAL A 475 0.98 -19.91 25.95
C VAL A 475 2.00 -20.93 26.44
N GLU A 476 1.96 -21.29 27.71
CA GLU A 476 2.84 -22.31 28.29
C GLU A 476 2.63 -23.61 27.50
N VAL A 477 3.65 -23.99 26.74
CA VAL A 477 3.72 -25.31 26.13
C VAL A 477 3.94 -26.31 27.27
N PRO A 478 3.16 -27.41 27.35
CA PRO A 478 3.38 -28.45 28.38
C PRO A 478 4.81 -28.99 28.25
N LYS A 479 5.52 -29.05 29.37
CA LYS A 479 6.89 -29.57 29.43
C LYS A 479 6.94 -31.00 28.89
N PRO A 480 7.94 -31.34 28.03
CA PRO A 480 8.17 -32.72 27.62
C PRO A 480 8.57 -33.58 28.81
N VAL A 481 8.03 -34.80 28.83
CA VAL A 481 8.36 -35.84 29.82
C VAL A 481 9.84 -36.22 29.66
N GLU A 482 10.59 -36.21 30.74
CA GLU A 482 12.00 -36.57 30.77
C GLU A 482 12.24 -38.04 30.35
N VAL A 483 13.10 -38.23 29.36
CA VAL A 483 13.67 -39.54 29.02
C VAL A 483 15.06 -39.62 29.65
N PRO A 484 15.49 -40.77 30.24
CA PRO A 484 16.72 -40.87 31.03
C PRO A 484 17.98 -40.66 30.18
N LYS A 485 18.93 -39.90 30.72
CA LYS A 485 20.23 -39.60 30.10
C LYS A 485 21.14 -40.81 29.98
N GLN A 486 21.70 -41.04 28.78
CA GLN A 486 22.93 -41.81 28.63
C GLN A 486 24.14 -40.89 28.78
N GLU A 487 25.16 -41.39 29.47
CA GLU A 487 26.41 -40.72 29.79
C GLU A 487 27.24 -40.43 28.53
N THR A 488 27.74 -39.19 28.39
CA THR A 488 28.71 -38.79 27.37
C THR A 488 29.96 -38.20 27.99
N LYS A 489 31.12 -38.51 27.39
CA LYS A 489 32.51 -38.16 27.72
C LYS A 489 32.78 -36.63 27.69
N PRO A 490 33.85 -36.13 28.36
CA PRO A 490 34.05 -34.73 28.71
C PRO A 490 34.53 -33.84 27.54
N GLU A 491 34.00 -32.60 27.56
CA GLU A 491 34.38 -31.47 26.67
C GLU A 491 35.74 -30.84 27.05
N PRO A 492 36.44 -30.21 26.06
CA PRO A 492 37.64 -29.40 26.33
C PRO A 492 37.29 -27.98 26.83
N PRO A 493 38.22 -27.27 27.46
CA PRO A 493 37.91 -26.08 28.27
C PRO A 493 37.58 -24.82 27.45
N LYS A 494 36.58 -24.07 27.91
CA LYS A 494 36.14 -22.77 27.39
C LYS A 494 37.13 -21.66 27.74
N VAL A 495 37.56 -20.89 26.74
CA VAL A 495 38.26 -19.63 26.90
C VAL A 495 37.24 -18.52 27.15
N GLN A 496 37.39 -17.74 28.23
CA GLN A 496 36.55 -16.60 28.56
C GLN A 496 36.90 -15.37 27.72
N PRO A 497 35.93 -14.59 27.21
CA PRO A 497 36.23 -13.32 26.57
C PRO A 497 36.51 -12.21 27.60
N VAL A 498 37.59 -11.48 27.39
CA VAL A 498 38.00 -10.30 28.16
C VAL A 498 37.07 -9.13 27.80
N LYS A 499 36.47 -8.51 28.83
CA LYS A 499 35.75 -7.23 28.70
C LYS A 499 36.75 -6.10 28.44
N VAL A 500 36.60 -5.41 27.31
CA VAL A 500 37.25 -4.12 27.07
C VAL A 500 36.20 -3.03 27.24
N GLU A 501 36.35 -2.20 28.26
CA GLU A 501 35.55 -0.97 28.42
C GLU A 501 36.00 0.08 27.41
N ALA A 502 35.07 0.54 26.55
CA ALA A 502 35.30 1.66 25.65
C ALA A 502 34.88 2.97 26.36
N LYS A 503 35.83 3.90 26.47
CA LYS A 503 35.60 5.30 26.85
C LYS A 503 34.87 6.04 25.73
N PRO A 504 33.97 7.00 26.02
CA PRO A 504 33.32 7.81 24.99
C PRO A 504 34.30 8.84 24.40
N GLU A 505 34.44 8.82 23.07
CA GLU A 505 35.11 9.88 22.32
C GLU A 505 34.20 11.11 22.14
N PRO A 506 34.76 12.33 22.06
CA PRO A 506 34.00 13.57 21.94
C PRO A 506 33.42 13.74 20.53
N LYS A 507 32.16 14.17 20.46
CA LYS A 507 31.52 14.58 19.22
C LYS A 507 32.22 15.80 18.62
N VAL A 508 32.87 15.63 17.50
CA VAL A 508 33.35 16.71 16.63
C VAL A 508 32.26 17.00 15.62
N GLU A 509 31.64 18.18 15.67
CA GLU A 509 30.84 18.72 14.59
C GLU A 509 31.75 19.02 13.39
N VAL A 510 31.73 18.15 12.39
CA VAL A 510 32.38 18.40 11.09
C VAL A 510 31.34 19.15 10.22
N LYS A 511 31.62 20.41 9.92
CA LYS A 511 30.92 21.14 8.86
C LYS A 511 31.20 20.42 7.54
N PRO A 512 30.17 20.20 6.68
CA PRO A 512 30.40 19.52 5.40
C PRO A 512 31.31 20.39 4.51
N GLU A 513 32.46 19.85 4.13
CA GLU A 513 33.28 20.44 3.07
C GLU A 513 32.49 20.48 1.76
N LYS A 514 32.59 21.61 1.06
CA LYS A 514 31.91 21.81 -0.21
C LYS A 514 32.57 20.90 -1.27
N VAL A 515 31.88 19.88 -1.73
CA VAL A 515 32.35 19.00 -2.81
C VAL A 515 32.53 19.83 -4.08
N THR A 516 33.74 19.84 -4.61
CA THR A 516 34.05 20.57 -5.86
C THR A 516 34.00 19.57 -7.02
N VAL A 517 33.06 19.77 -7.96
CA VAL A 517 32.88 18.89 -9.13
C VAL A 517 33.92 19.25 -10.19
N ASP A 518 34.68 18.27 -10.66
CA ASP A 518 35.50 18.41 -11.86
C ASP A 518 34.66 18.03 -13.11
N TRP A 519 34.19 19.05 -13.82
CA TRP A 519 33.32 18.91 -15.00
C TRP A 519 34.02 18.30 -16.23
N ASN A 520 35.33 18.09 -16.21
CA ASN A 520 36.08 17.45 -17.29
C ASN A 520 36.13 15.92 -17.14
N LYS A 521 35.73 15.38 -15.98
CA LYS A 521 35.65 13.94 -15.77
C LYS A 521 34.43 13.32 -16.48
N SER A 522 34.58 12.08 -16.96
CA SER A 522 33.42 11.29 -17.34
C SER A 522 32.58 10.93 -16.09
N TYR A 523 31.28 10.71 -16.23
CA TYR A 523 30.44 10.32 -15.09
C TYR A 523 30.91 9.01 -14.45
N GLU A 524 31.53 8.12 -15.21
CA GLU A 524 32.12 6.87 -14.76
C GLU A 524 33.31 7.08 -13.80
N ASP A 525 34.05 8.17 -14.00
CA ASP A 525 35.25 8.50 -13.22
C ASP A 525 34.95 9.39 -12.00
N MET A 526 33.73 9.93 -11.90
CA MET A 526 33.29 10.74 -10.75
C MET A 526 33.04 9.90 -9.52
N THR A 527 33.24 10.49 -8.33
CA THR A 527 32.81 9.89 -7.05
C THR A 527 31.29 9.96 -6.92
N ILE A 528 30.74 9.30 -5.91
CA ILE A 528 29.31 9.35 -5.58
C ILE A 528 28.92 10.79 -5.23
N GLU A 529 29.72 11.46 -4.43
CA GLU A 529 29.48 12.83 -3.98
C GLU A 529 29.55 13.82 -5.16
N GLU A 530 30.50 13.65 -6.08
CA GLU A 530 30.60 14.46 -7.31
C GLU A 530 29.34 14.27 -8.18
N LEU A 531 28.88 13.03 -8.37
CA LEU A 531 27.65 12.73 -9.15
C LEU A 531 26.40 13.32 -8.50
N GLN A 532 26.30 13.27 -7.18
CA GLN A 532 25.19 13.88 -6.44
C GLN A 532 25.16 15.40 -6.65
N GLU A 533 26.31 16.09 -6.58
CA GLU A 533 26.35 17.55 -6.83
C GLU A 533 26.09 17.89 -8.31
N VAL A 534 26.52 17.08 -9.28
CA VAL A 534 26.18 17.23 -10.71
C VAL A 534 24.66 17.18 -10.91
N ILE A 535 24.00 16.20 -10.27
CA ILE A 535 22.54 16.06 -10.38
C ILE A 535 21.84 17.25 -9.75
N LEU A 536 22.24 17.67 -8.55
CA LEU A 536 21.67 18.82 -7.86
C LEU A 536 21.85 20.12 -8.65
N GLU A 537 23.00 20.31 -9.31
CA GLU A 537 23.22 21.50 -10.15
C GLU A 537 22.35 21.49 -11.41
N LYS A 538 22.20 20.33 -12.07
CA LYS A 538 21.30 20.18 -13.20
C LYS A 538 19.83 20.38 -12.79
N MET A 539 19.41 19.90 -11.64
CA MET A 539 18.08 20.14 -11.09
C MET A 539 17.84 21.63 -10.84
N ARG A 540 18.79 22.35 -10.23
CA ARG A 540 18.71 23.81 -9.99
C ARG A 540 18.58 24.63 -11.27
N LYS A 541 19.19 24.17 -12.38
CA LYS A 541 19.04 24.81 -13.69
C LYS A 541 17.63 24.62 -14.28
N ASN A 542 16.92 23.56 -13.88
CA ASN A 542 15.58 23.26 -14.39
C ASN A 542 14.44 23.71 -13.47
N GLY A 543 14.75 24.28 -12.28
CA GLY A 543 13.76 24.80 -11.33
C GLY A 543 14.22 24.77 -9.87
N PRO A 544 13.37 25.18 -8.92
CA PRO A 544 13.71 25.16 -7.50
C PRO A 544 13.85 23.73 -6.99
N VAL A 545 14.95 23.44 -6.30
CA VAL A 545 15.22 22.14 -5.68
C VAL A 545 14.67 22.14 -4.26
N THR A 546 13.74 21.25 -3.97
CA THR A 546 13.13 21.10 -2.63
C THR A 546 14.02 20.28 -1.70
N ASP A 547 13.81 20.39 -0.37
CA ASP A 547 14.56 19.60 0.61
C ASP A 547 14.39 18.08 0.40
N TYR A 548 13.25 17.65 -0.08
CA TYR A 548 13.00 16.25 -0.47
C TYR A 548 13.89 15.80 -1.64
N MET A 549 14.00 16.63 -2.69
CA MET A 549 14.87 16.35 -3.83
C MET A 549 16.35 16.30 -3.40
N LEU A 550 16.76 17.20 -2.52
CA LEU A 550 18.08 17.19 -1.89
C LEU A 550 18.33 15.89 -1.13
N GLY A 551 17.37 15.45 -0.31
CA GLY A 551 17.43 14.20 0.43
C GLY A 551 17.57 13.00 -0.52
N THR A 552 16.70 12.89 -1.52
CA THR A 552 16.69 11.77 -2.48
C THR A 552 18.02 11.65 -3.24
N VAL A 553 18.64 12.76 -3.65
CA VAL A 553 19.93 12.73 -4.34
C VAL A 553 21.04 12.32 -3.37
N ARG A 554 21.08 12.89 -2.16
CA ARG A 554 22.15 12.64 -1.17
C ARG A 554 22.08 11.26 -0.52
N GLU A 555 20.91 10.67 -0.42
CA GLU A 555 20.71 9.31 0.11
C GLU A 555 21.02 8.23 -0.92
N ASN A 556 21.07 8.57 -2.22
CA ASN A 556 21.41 7.61 -3.25
C ASN A 556 22.92 7.37 -3.30
N THR A 557 23.35 6.23 -2.82
CA THR A 557 24.77 5.79 -2.82
C THR A 557 25.11 4.82 -3.95
N HIS A 558 24.16 4.52 -4.85
CA HIS A 558 24.39 3.60 -5.95
C HIS A 558 24.91 4.35 -7.20
N LYS A 559 26.22 4.22 -7.47
CA LYS A 559 26.91 4.97 -8.53
C LYS A 559 26.27 4.83 -9.92
N GLY A 560 25.86 3.62 -10.33
CA GLY A 560 25.21 3.39 -11.62
C GLY A 560 23.85 4.11 -11.75
N SER A 561 23.08 4.18 -10.68
CA SER A 561 21.83 4.92 -10.63
C SER A 561 22.05 6.43 -10.78
N LEU A 562 23.05 6.97 -10.10
CA LEU A 562 23.43 8.38 -10.18
C LEU A 562 23.93 8.75 -11.59
N ILE A 563 24.73 7.90 -12.24
CA ILE A 563 25.18 8.11 -13.62
C ILE A 563 23.98 8.18 -14.58
N ASN A 564 23.06 7.23 -14.48
CA ASN A 564 21.86 7.23 -15.32
C ASN A 564 21.00 8.48 -15.07
N TRP A 565 20.88 8.89 -13.82
CA TRP A 565 20.14 10.09 -13.44
C TRP A 565 20.81 11.36 -13.96
N ALA A 566 22.13 11.51 -13.81
CA ALA A 566 22.90 12.63 -14.38
C ALA A 566 22.77 12.74 -15.90
N ARG A 567 22.66 11.59 -16.61
CA ARG A 567 22.44 11.51 -18.08
C ARG A 567 21.01 11.82 -18.50
N SER A 568 20.03 11.64 -17.64
CA SER A 568 18.62 11.88 -17.97
C SER A 568 18.27 13.37 -18.11
N PHE A 569 19.07 14.25 -17.55
CA PHE A 569 18.95 15.70 -17.78
C PHE A 569 19.53 16.06 -19.16
N ARG A 570 18.67 16.38 -20.09
CA ARG A 570 19.00 16.93 -21.42
C ARG A 570 19.21 18.44 -21.38
#